data_294b1685a12d9f6500751721d465588e
#
_entry.id   294b1685a12d9f6500751721d465588e
#
_cell.length_a   1.000
_cell.length_b   1.000
_cell.length_c   1.000
_cell.angle_alpha   90.00
_cell.angle_beta   90.00
_cell.angle_gamma   90.00
#
_symmetry.space_group_name_H-M   'P 1'
#
loop_
_entity.id
_entity.type
_entity.pdbx_description
1 polymer ?
#
loop_
_entity_poly.entity_id
_entity_poly.type
_entity_poly.pdbx_seq_one_letter_code
_entity_poly.pdbx_strand_id
1 'polypeptide(L)'
;MSNTTQIMTHNGMTCVKLSAGGYEALIAYEIGCNVIRLRNNNEGMEFFRWNPDNTFDDIFKSAEVWGLPTLYLPNRFADGVLKTSDGTYQLPVNEKAPYNNHIHGFIHKRKFEVVEHSSDSNCAWLKTR
;
A
#
# COMPACT_ATOMS: atom_id res chain seq x y z
N MET A 1 22.57 14.64 -2.15
CA MET A 1 22.51 13.18 -1.91
C MET A 1 22.11 12.51 -3.22
N SER A 2 22.69 11.35 -3.54
CA SER A 2 22.31 10.60 -4.75
C SER A 2 20.94 9.94 -4.56
N ASN A 3 20.14 9.89 -5.63
CA ASN A 3 18.91 9.11 -5.66
C ASN A 3 19.25 7.62 -5.60
N THR A 4 18.45 6.83 -4.90
CA THR A 4 18.70 5.40 -4.73
C THR A 4 17.40 4.59 -4.75
N THR A 5 17.51 3.36 -5.23
CA THR A 5 16.47 2.34 -5.15
C THR A 5 17.08 1.05 -4.59
N GLN A 6 16.49 0.51 -3.54
CA GLN A 6 17.04 -0.65 -2.84
C GLN A 6 15.95 -1.60 -2.39
N ILE A 7 16.10 -2.89 -2.69
CA ILE A 7 15.29 -3.94 -2.04
C ILE A 7 15.89 -4.22 -0.66
N MET A 8 15.04 -4.25 0.36
CA MET A 8 15.47 -4.44 1.74
C MET A 8 14.42 -5.22 2.55
N THR A 9 14.84 -5.72 3.70
CA THR A 9 13.91 -6.32 4.68
C THR A 9 13.68 -5.34 5.82
N HIS A 10 12.41 -5.12 6.17
CA HIS A 10 11.98 -4.34 7.33
C HIS A 10 11.02 -5.18 8.17
N ASN A 11 11.41 -5.54 9.39
CA ASN A 11 10.61 -6.38 10.32
C ASN A 11 9.99 -7.63 9.64
N GLY A 12 10.80 -8.36 8.86
CA GLY A 12 10.35 -9.54 8.12
C GLY A 12 9.60 -9.27 6.81
N MET A 13 9.27 -8.00 6.50
CA MET A 13 8.68 -7.61 5.21
C MET A 13 9.79 -7.35 4.19
N THR A 14 9.60 -7.86 2.96
CA THR A 14 10.42 -7.43 1.84
C THR A 14 9.84 -6.14 1.28
N CYS A 15 10.65 -5.08 1.26
CA CYS A 15 10.26 -3.75 0.83
C CYS A 15 11.20 -3.22 -0.25
N VAL A 16 10.72 -2.23 -1.00
CA VAL A 16 11.58 -1.38 -1.83
C VAL A 16 11.66 -0.01 -1.18
N LYS A 17 12.90 0.44 -0.94
CA LYS A 17 13.20 1.78 -0.46
C LYS A 17 13.58 2.64 -1.65
N LEU A 18 12.91 3.78 -1.81
CA LEU A 18 13.23 4.82 -2.78
C LEU A 18 13.70 6.06 -2.03
N SER A 19 14.77 6.70 -2.54
CA SER A 19 15.24 7.96 -2.00
C SER A 19 15.56 8.93 -3.14
N ALA A 20 14.98 10.12 -3.12
CA ALA A 20 15.22 11.17 -4.10
C ALA A 20 14.88 12.56 -3.54
N GLY A 21 15.70 13.57 -3.82
CA GLY A 21 15.42 14.97 -3.48
C GLY A 21 15.18 15.24 -1.99
N GLY A 22 15.77 14.46 -1.09
CA GLY A 22 15.53 14.56 0.36
C GLY A 22 14.31 13.78 0.86
N TYR A 23 13.52 13.18 -0.03
CA TYR A 23 12.43 12.30 0.33
C TYR A 23 12.87 10.84 0.37
N GLU A 24 12.24 10.08 1.24
CA GLU A 24 12.40 8.63 1.37
C GLU A 24 11.03 7.96 1.43
N ALA A 25 10.82 6.96 0.57
CA ALA A 25 9.63 6.12 0.59
C ALA A 25 10.01 4.66 0.86
N LEU A 26 9.19 3.97 1.64
CA LEU A 26 9.28 2.53 1.88
C LEU A 26 8.00 1.86 1.37
N ILE A 27 8.15 0.95 0.42
CA ILE A 27 7.04 0.31 -0.28
C ILE A 27 6.98 -1.17 0.08
N ALA A 28 5.91 -1.59 0.76
CA ALA A 28 5.59 -2.99 1.01
C ALA A 28 4.79 -3.55 -0.18
N TYR A 29 5.47 -4.00 -1.23
CA TYR A 29 4.82 -4.39 -2.48
C TYR A 29 3.98 -5.66 -2.34
N GLU A 30 4.23 -6.51 -1.37
CA GLU A 30 3.41 -7.70 -1.09
C GLU A 30 2.10 -7.38 -0.35
N ILE A 31 1.90 -6.13 0.10
CA ILE A 31 0.67 -5.66 0.75
C ILE A 31 0.06 -4.55 -0.11
N GLY A 32 -0.51 -4.90 -1.27
CA GLY A 32 -1.19 -3.96 -2.15
C GLY A 32 -0.29 -2.87 -2.72
N CYS A 33 1.02 -3.11 -2.82
CA CYS A 33 2.03 -2.11 -3.19
C CYS A 33 1.93 -0.83 -2.34
N ASN A 34 1.68 -0.99 -1.04
CA ASN A 34 1.46 0.10 -0.11
C ASN A 34 2.74 0.88 0.16
N VAL A 35 2.69 2.20 -0.01
CA VAL A 35 3.74 3.11 0.47
C VAL A 35 3.57 3.25 1.99
N ILE A 36 4.17 2.34 2.75
CA ILE A 36 3.99 2.26 4.21
C ILE A 36 4.69 3.38 4.97
N ARG A 37 5.65 4.06 4.33
CA ARG A 37 6.31 5.24 4.85
C ARG A 37 6.62 6.20 3.73
N LEU A 38 6.40 7.49 3.95
CA LEU A 38 6.95 8.59 3.17
C LEU A 38 7.44 9.66 4.13
N ARG A 39 8.70 10.04 3.99
CA ARG A 39 9.35 11.03 4.86
C ARG A 39 10.10 12.07 4.04
N ASN A 40 10.06 13.32 4.50
CA ASN A 40 11.02 14.35 4.11
C ASN A 40 12.14 14.37 5.16
N ASN A 41 13.33 13.93 4.79
CA ASN A 41 14.47 13.85 5.70
C ASN A 41 15.03 15.23 6.07
N ASN A 42 14.91 16.24 5.17
CA ASN A 42 15.39 17.58 5.41
C ASN A 42 14.60 18.28 6.54
N GLU A 43 13.28 18.06 6.55
CA GLU A 43 12.35 18.65 7.51
C GLU A 43 12.03 17.70 8.68
N GLY A 44 12.48 16.47 8.63
CA GLY A 44 12.12 15.45 9.63
C GLY A 44 10.65 15.07 9.66
N MET A 45 9.92 15.29 8.54
CA MET A 45 8.45 15.14 8.46
C MET A 45 8.06 13.76 7.94
N GLU A 46 7.21 13.06 8.70
CA GLU A 46 6.49 11.84 8.25
C GLU A 46 5.12 12.25 7.68
N PHE A 47 4.77 11.73 6.50
CA PHE A 47 3.51 12.08 5.81
C PHE A 47 2.36 11.15 6.14
N PHE A 48 2.66 9.89 6.50
CA PHE A 48 1.65 8.88 6.76
C PHE A 48 1.74 8.35 8.19
N ARG A 49 0.69 7.69 8.62
CA ARG A 49 0.72 6.90 9.85
C ARG A 49 1.82 5.84 9.74
N TRP A 50 2.82 5.94 10.58
CA TRP A 50 4.00 5.10 10.61
C TRP A 50 4.27 4.56 12.01
N ASN A 51 4.59 3.28 12.11
CA ASN A 51 5.16 2.68 13.32
C ASN A 51 6.35 1.81 12.88
N PRO A 52 7.59 2.13 13.33
CA PRO A 52 8.79 1.39 12.93
C PRO A 52 8.81 -0.07 13.39
N ASP A 53 8.01 -0.43 14.39
CA ASP A 53 7.95 -1.79 14.95
C ASP A 53 6.92 -2.70 14.25
N ASN A 54 6.10 -2.17 13.34
CA ASN A 54 5.11 -2.96 12.62
C ASN A 54 5.76 -4.07 11.80
N THR A 55 5.22 -5.27 11.95
CA THR A 55 5.52 -6.44 11.13
C THR A 55 4.61 -6.51 9.90
N PHE A 56 4.84 -7.49 9.03
CA PHE A 56 3.94 -7.80 7.91
C PHE A 56 2.50 -8.01 8.39
N ASP A 57 2.29 -8.81 9.42
CA ASP A 57 0.97 -9.14 9.93
C ASP A 57 0.25 -7.92 10.53
N ASP A 58 0.97 -7.03 11.19
CA ASP A 58 0.41 -5.80 11.77
C ASP A 58 -0.15 -4.88 10.68
N ILE A 59 0.58 -4.73 9.56
CA ILE A 59 0.13 -3.91 8.44
C ILE A 59 -0.95 -4.63 7.63
N PHE A 60 -0.76 -5.92 7.32
CA PHE A 60 -1.69 -6.69 6.50
C PHE A 60 -3.08 -6.82 7.14
N LYS A 61 -3.13 -6.96 8.46
CA LYS A 61 -4.38 -7.05 9.23
C LYS A 61 -5.28 -5.83 9.04
N SER A 62 -4.69 -4.64 8.92
CA SER A 62 -5.37 -3.35 8.78
C SER A 62 -4.72 -2.50 7.69
N ALA A 63 -4.51 -3.09 6.51
CA ALA A 63 -3.77 -2.47 5.41
C ALA A 63 -4.39 -1.14 4.94
N GLU A 64 -5.70 -0.96 5.16
CA GLU A 64 -6.47 0.23 4.81
C GLU A 64 -6.14 1.48 5.66
N VAL A 65 -5.46 1.32 6.80
CA VAL A 65 -5.16 2.43 7.73
C VAL A 65 -3.67 2.75 7.89
N TRP A 66 -2.80 1.96 7.26
CA TRP A 66 -1.36 2.19 7.29
C TRP A 66 -0.84 2.72 5.95
N GLY A 67 0.05 3.71 6.00
CA GLY A 67 0.69 4.24 4.80
C GLY A 67 -0.28 4.91 3.82
N LEU A 68 -0.11 4.61 2.54
CA LEU A 68 -0.97 5.04 1.43
C LEU A 68 -1.49 3.82 0.67
N PRO A 69 -2.55 3.16 1.16
CA PRO A 69 -3.11 1.98 0.49
C PRO A 69 -3.90 2.35 -0.77
N THR A 70 -3.89 1.45 -1.75
CA THR A 70 -4.79 1.54 -2.90
C THR A 70 -6.11 0.86 -2.56
N LEU A 71 -7.16 1.65 -2.34
CA LEU A 71 -8.51 1.17 -2.00
C LEU A 71 -9.39 1.18 -3.25
N TYR A 72 -9.49 0.02 -3.92
CA TYR A 72 -10.29 -0.20 -5.11
C TYR A 72 -10.93 -1.61 -5.08
N LEU A 73 -12.22 -1.74 -5.27
CA LEU A 73 -13.26 -0.74 -5.48
C LEU A 73 -13.40 0.18 -4.25
N PRO A 74 -13.62 1.49 -4.47
CA PRO A 74 -13.70 2.42 -3.35
C PRO A 74 -15.00 2.29 -2.58
N ASN A 75 -14.98 2.65 -1.28
CA ASN A 75 -16.14 2.77 -0.42
C ASN A 75 -16.91 1.44 -0.21
N ARG A 76 -18.21 1.52 0.07
CA ARG A 76 -19.06 0.42 0.55
C ARG A 76 -20.07 -0.02 -0.47
N PHE A 77 -20.30 -1.34 -0.50
CA PHE A 77 -21.38 -1.98 -1.23
C PHE A 77 -22.29 -2.69 -0.21
N ALA A 78 -23.51 -2.19 -0.05
CA ALA A 78 -24.49 -2.74 0.91
C ALA A 78 -24.71 -4.23 0.63
N ASP A 79 -24.64 -5.05 1.67
CA ASP A 79 -24.75 -6.51 1.60
C ASP A 79 -23.78 -7.18 0.62
N GLY A 80 -22.72 -6.47 0.23
CA GLY A 80 -21.76 -6.93 -0.78
C GLY A 80 -22.29 -6.95 -2.21
N VAL A 81 -23.42 -6.32 -2.50
CA VAL A 81 -24.05 -6.35 -3.83
C VAL A 81 -23.51 -5.25 -4.72
N LEU A 82 -22.83 -5.64 -5.80
CA LEU A 82 -22.38 -4.75 -6.86
C LEU A 82 -23.27 -4.91 -8.10
N LYS A 83 -23.94 -3.83 -8.49
CA LYS A 83 -24.75 -3.77 -9.72
C LYS A 83 -24.01 -2.95 -10.77
N THR A 84 -23.91 -3.51 -11.97
CA THR A 84 -23.29 -2.88 -13.14
C THR A 84 -24.24 -2.97 -14.34
N SER A 85 -23.88 -2.39 -15.48
CA SER A 85 -24.67 -2.47 -16.71
C SER A 85 -24.81 -3.91 -17.26
N ASP A 86 -23.84 -4.77 -16.96
CA ASP A 86 -23.73 -6.13 -17.47
C ASP A 86 -24.10 -7.21 -16.45
N GLY A 87 -24.45 -6.82 -15.21
CA GLY A 87 -24.91 -7.81 -14.23
C GLY A 87 -24.90 -7.35 -12.78
N THR A 88 -25.28 -8.30 -11.92
CA THR A 88 -25.23 -8.17 -10.47
C THR A 88 -24.24 -9.18 -9.92
N TYR A 89 -23.31 -8.71 -9.10
CA TYR A 89 -22.23 -9.52 -8.54
C TYR A 89 -22.31 -9.53 -7.01
N GLN A 90 -22.05 -10.68 -6.41
CA GLN A 90 -21.92 -10.81 -4.96
C GLN A 90 -20.46 -10.73 -4.55
N LEU A 91 -20.10 -9.69 -3.83
CA LEU A 91 -18.81 -9.52 -3.20
C LEU A 91 -18.82 -10.09 -1.78
N PRO A 92 -17.70 -10.59 -1.25
CA PRO A 92 -17.64 -11.04 0.14
C PRO A 92 -17.88 -9.88 1.11
N VAL A 93 -18.71 -10.10 2.12
CA VAL A 93 -18.94 -9.14 3.20
C VAL A 93 -17.71 -9.15 4.12
N ASN A 94 -16.95 -8.06 4.13
CA ASN A 94 -15.75 -7.89 4.93
C ASN A 94 -15.88 -6.83 6.04
N GLU A 95 -16.93 -6.02 6.02
CA GLU A 95 -17.34 -5.13 7.11
C GLU A 95 -18.56 -5.75 7.81
N LYS A 96 -18.31 -6.37 8.98
CA LYS A 96 -19.31 -7.18 9.71
C LYS A 96 -20.43 -6.35 10.34
N ALA A 97 -21.41 -7.05 10.92
CA ALA A 97 -22.52 -6.42 11.63
C ALA A 97 -22.06 -5.29 12.57
N PRO A 98 -22.83 -4.19 12.67
CA PRO A 98 -24.16 -4.00 12.09
C PRO A 98 -24.19 -3.54 10.62
N TYR A 99 -23.04 -3.28 10.01
CA TYR A 99 -22.95 -2.62 8.70
C TYR A 99 -23.17 -3.57 7.52
N ASN A 100 -22.66 -4.80 7.60
CA ASN A 100 -22.86 -5.87 6.62
C ASN A 100 -22.52 -5.45 5.17
N ASN A 101 -21.37 -4.79 4.97
CA ASN A 101 -20.94 -4.29 3.66
C ASN A 101 -19.74 -5.07 3.13
N HIS A 102 -19.52 -5.00 1.80
CA HIS A 102 -18.19 -5.08 1.23
C HIS A 102 -17.57 -3.69 1.19
N ILE A 103 -16.36 -3.53 1.69
CA ILE A 103 -15.66 -2.25 1.74
C ILE A 103 -14.25 -2.37 1.14
N HIS A 104 -13.84 -1.34 0.38
CA HIS A 104 -12.48 -1.07 -0.09
C HIS A 104 -11.89 -2.07 -1.09
N GLY A 105 -12.68 -3.01 -1.63
CA GLY A 105 -12.20 -3.95 -2.63
C GLY A 105 -11.10 -4.89 -2.13
N PHE A 106 -10.13 -5.20 -2.99
CA PHE A 106 -9.15 -6.26 -2.73
C PHE A 106 -7.69 -5.84 -2.89
N ILE A 107 -7.40 -4.74 -3.60
CA ILE A 107 -6.04 -4.40 -4.05
C ILE A 107 -5.09 -4.19 -2.87
N HIS A 108 -5.55 -3.55 -1.81
CA HIS A 108 -4.76 -3.21 -0.62
C HIS A 108 -4.17 -4.43 0.13
N LYS A 109 -4.64 -5.65 -0.19
CA LYS A 109 -4.14 -6.92 0.36
C LYS A 109 -3.57 -7.87 -0.70
N ARG A 110 -3.49 -7.43 -1.97
CA ARG A 110 -2.91 -8.26 -3.03
C ARG A 110 -1.39 -8.20 -2.99
N LYS A 111 -0.78 -9.35 -3.23
CA LYS A 111 0.65 -9.43 -3.46
C LYS A 111 0.97 -8.92 -4.86
N PHE A 112 1.83 -7.92 -4.93
CA PHE A 112 2.43 -7.45 -6.17
C PHE A 112 3.84 -8.03 -6.32
N GLU A 113 4.34 -8.06 -7.53
CA GLU A 113 5.70 -8.47 -7.85
C GLU A 113 6.49 -7.27 -8.36
N VAL A 114 7.75 -7.17 -7.96
CA VAL A 114 8.68 -6.19 -8.52
C VAL A 114 9.06 -6.61 -9.93
N VAL A 115 8.72 -5.79 -10.91
CA VAL A 115 9.09 -6.01 -12.32
C VAL A 115 10.43 -5.36 -12.63
N GLU A 116 10.61 -4.11 -12.16
CA GLU A 116 11.78 -3.31 -12.43
C GLU A 116 11.91 -2.19 -11.40
N HIS A 117 13.11 -1.79 -11.07
CA HIS A 117 13.38 -0.61 -10.25
C HIS A 117 14.73 0.00 -10.64
N SER A 118 14.85 1.30 -10.56
CA SER A 118 16.09 2.02 -10.84
C SER A 118 16.11 3.41 -10.23
N SER A 119 17.25 4.05 -10.31
CA SER A 119 17.43 5.46 -9.95
C SER A 119 18.44 6.12 -10.86
N ASP A 120 18.26 7.41 -11.11
CA ASP A 120 19.17 8.27 -11.83
C ASP A 120 19.30 9.63 -11.14
N SER A 121 19.90 10.62 -11.78
CA SER A 121 20.08 11.97 -11.22
C SER A 121 18.75 12.70 -10.95
N ASN A 122 17.65 12.30 -11.57
CA ASN A 122 16.36 13.01 -11.55
C ASN A 122 15.34 12.32 -10.66
N CYS A 123 15.37 10.97 -10.56
CA CYS A 123 14.37 10.22 -9.85
C CYS A 123 14.87 8.88 -9.29
N ALA A 124 14.05 8.31 -8.41
CA ALA A 124 14.08 6.89 -8.04
C ALA A 124 12.67 6.32 -8.28
N TRP A 125 12.56 5.12 -8.86
CA TRP A 125 11.28 4.57 -9.24
C TRP A 125 11.21 3.05 -9.08
N LEU A 126 9.99 2.56 -8.98
CA LEU A 126 9.63 1.15 -8.87
C LEU A 126 8.45 0.86 -9.81
N LYS A 127 8.54 -0.26 -10.53
CA LYS A 127 7.45 -0.82 -11.33
C LYS A 127 7.05 -2.17 -10.76
N THR A 128 5.76 -2.33 -10.48
CA THR A 128 5.15 -3.57 -9.99
C THR A 128 4.01 -4.04 -10.88
N ARG A 129 3.63 -5.31 -10.74
CA ARG A 129 2.44 -5.88 -11.37
C ARG A 129 1.70 -6.79 -10.40
#